data_fd2db0b74a0c27464fba1bc95bcfc30a
#
_entry.id   fd2db0b74a0c27464fba1bc95bcfc30a
#
_cell.length_a   1.000
_cell.length_b   1.000
_cell.length_c   1.000
_cell.angle_alpha   90.00
_cell.angle_beta   90.00
_cell.angle_gamma   90.00
#
_symmetry.space_group_name_H-M   'P 1'
#
loop_
_entity.id
_entity.type
_entity.pdbx_description
1 polymer ?
#
loop_
_entity_poly.entity_id
_entity_poly.type
_entity_poly.pdbx_seq_one_letter_code
_entity_poly.pdbx_strand_id
1 'polypeptide(L)'
;MRALIRKAVLVCVLALTCISAMSQIKVDAPGIVGADEQFNVTFIIDGEDKPSGFNWAPGDDFNLVWGPQTGSSTSISVVNGKRSKKSQYTYTYIITPKKTGKFELPAASAKIRGNVISSSPVAIEVLANGGSSSSS
;
A
#
# COMPACT_ATOMS: atom_id res chain seq x y z
N MET A 1 26.05 -9.85 -36.67
CA MET A 1 26.05 -10.43 -35.36
C MET A 1 26.25 -9.44 -34.27
N ARG A 2 27.24 -8.61 -34.31
CA ARG A 2 27.46 -7.65 -33.25
C ARG A 2 26.27 -6.68 -33.09
N ALA A 3 25.67 -6.30 -34.19
CA ALA A 3 24.57 -5.37 -34.14
C ALA A 3 23.35 -5.94 -33.41
N LEU A 4 23.15 -7.25 -33.52
CA LEU A 4 22.02 -7.89 -32.86
C LEU A 4 22.21 -7.88 -31.33
N ILE A 5 23.40 -8.09 -30.87
CA ILE A 5 23.70 -8.10 -29.45
C ILE A 5 23.50 -6.71 -28.87
N ARG A 6 23.91 -5.67 -29.59
CA ARG A 6 23.72 -4.30 -29.12
C ARG A 6 22.24 -3.94 -29.03
N LYS A 7 21.45 -4.38 -29.98
CA LYS A 7 20.04 -4.07 -29.95
C LYS A 7 19.35 -4.78 -28.79
N ALA A 8 19.75 -6.00 -28.49
CA ALA A 8 19.16 -6.71 -27.37
C ALA A 8 19.48 -6.03 -26.05
N VAL A 9 20.70 -5.57 -25.88
CA VAL A 9 21.08 -4.89 -24.65
C VAL A 9 20.34 -3.58 -24.51
N LEU A 10 20.15 -2.85 -25.59
CA LEU A 10 19.45 -1.59 -25.56
C LEU A 10 18.00 -1.79 -25.16
N VAL A 11 17.35 -2.80 -25.67
CA VAL A 11 15.97 -3.08 -25.34
C VAL A 11 15.83 -3.42 -23.85
N CYS A 12 16.75 -4.18 -23.30
CA CYS A 12 16.73 -4.53 -21.90
C CYS A 12 16.86 -3.29 -21.01
N VAL A 13 17.71 -2.38 -21.36
CA VAL A 13 17.91 -1.16 -20.59
C VAL A 13 16.64 -0.31 -20.61
N LEU A 14 15.99 -0.21 -21.75
CA LEU A 14 14.75 0.56 -21.85
C LEU A 14 13.64 -0.07 -21.04
N ALA A 15 13.57 -1.39 -21.01
CA ALA A 15 12.55 -2.08 -20.22
C ALA A 15 12.73 -1.81 -18.74
N LEU A 16 13.95 -1.73 -18.27
CA LEU A 16 14.21 -1.47 -16.87
C LEU A 16 13.80 -0.04 -16.46
N THR A 17 13.99 0.91 -17.34
CA THR A 17 13.65 2.29 -17.00
C THR A 17 12.15 2.54 -16.92
N CYS A 18 11.34 1.70 -17.54
CA CYS A 18 9.89 1.89 -17.49
C CYS A 18 9.27 1.52 -16.13
N ILE A 19 9.97 0.75 -15.32
CA ILE A 19 9.40 0.26 -14.08
C ILE A 19 9.39 1.31 -12.98
N SER A 20 10.25 2.30 -13.05
CA SER A 20 10.42 3.22 -11.95
C SER A 20 9.43 4.39 -11.91
N ALA A 21 8.53 4.48 -12.84
CA ALA A 21 7.66 5.65 -12.92
C ALA A 21 6.25 5.45 -12.34
N MET A 22 5.97 4.35 -11.68
CA MET A 22 4.61 4.05 -11.26
C MET A 22 4.35 4.50 -9.84
N SER A 23 3.21 5.17 -9.64
CA SER A 23 2.77 5.52 -8.32
C SER A 23 2.24 4.28 -7.63
N GLN A 24 2.41 4.21 -6.34
CA GLN A 24 1.94 3.07 -5.57
C GLN A 24 1.23 3.52 -4.32
N ILE A 25 0.37 2.65 -3.84
CA ILE A 25 -0.28 2.85 -2.56
C ILE A 25 0.62 2.23 -1.50
N LYS A 26 0.94 3.00 -0.47
CA LYS A 26 1.75 2.48 0.63
C LYS A 26 0.82 1.84 1.64
N VAL A 27 1.27 0.78 2.28
CA VAL A 27 0.48 0.06 3.26
C VAL A 27 1.22 0.08 4.59
N ASP A 28 0.50 0.45 5.65
CA ASP A 28 1.05 0.43 6.99
C ASP A 28 0.20 -0.55 7.79
N ALA A 29 0.80 -1.67 8.17
CA ALA A 29 0.12 -2.71 8.92
C ALA A 29 1.13 -3.47 9.77
N PRO A 30 0.72 -4.01 10.93
CA PRO A 30 1.64 -4.80 11.73
C PRO A 30 1.98 -6.11 11.02
N GLY A 31 3.20 -6.58 11.23
CA GLY A 31 3.61 -7.86 10.64
C GLY A 31 3.23 -9.06 11.48
N ILE A 32 2.99 -8.86 12.76
CA ILE A 32 2.62 -9.94 13.69
C ILE A 32 1.49 -9.45 14.57
N VAL A 33 0.43 -10.24 14.67
CA VAL A 33 -0.72 -9.90 15.51
C VAL A 33 -1.18 -11.14 16.26
N GLY A 34 -1.98 -10.93 17.30
CA GLY A 34 -2.57 -12.04 18.03
C GLY A 34 -3.90 -12.45 17.43
N ALA A 35 -4.28 -13.70 17.67
CA ALA A 35 -5.49 -14.25 17.08
C ALA A 35 -6.75 -13.51 17.47
N ASP A 36 -6.74 -12.87 18.65
CA ASP A 36 -7.93 -12.13 19.09
C ASP A 36 -7.77 -10.63 19.00
N GLU A 37 -6.74 -10.16 18.34
CA GLU A 37 -6.47 -8.73 18.32
C GLU A 37 -7.08 -8.06 17.12
N GLN A 38 -7.65 -6.88 17.35
CA GLN A 38 -8.01 -6.01 16.26
C GLN A 38 -6.79 -5.19 15.91
N PHE A 39 -6.56 -4.96 14.66
CA PHE A 39 -5.43 -4.13 14.25
C PHE A 39 -5.81 -3.27 13.05
N ASN A 40 -5.05 -2.20 12.87
CA ASN A 40 -5.32 -1.24 11.81
C ASN A 40 -4.49 -1.52 10.58
N VAL A 41 -5.11 -1.42 9.44
CA VAL A 41 -4.39 -1.44 8.16
C VAL A 41 -4.66 -0.10 7.50
N THR A 42 -3.62 0.66 7.26
CA THR A 42 -3.74 1.99 6.68
C THR A 42 -3.10 2.02 5.30
N PHE A 43 -3.86 2.52 4.34
CA PHE A 43 -3.35 2.69 2.98
C PHE A 43 -3.11 4.17 2.76
N ILE A 44 -1.95 4.51 2.26
CA ILE A 44 -1.52 5.89 2.09
C ILE A 44 -1.24 6.17 0.63
N ILE A 45 -1.89 7.19 0.11
CA ILE A 45 -1.71 7.61 -1.28
C ILE A 45 -1.18 9.04 -1.29
N ASP A 46 0.01 9.22 -1.86
CA ASP A 46 0.60 10.55 -1.97
C ASP A 46 0.25 11.11 -3.34
N GLY A 47 -0.12 12.36 -3.40
CA GLY A 47 -0.40 13.02 -4.68
C GLY A 47 -1.25 14.24 -4.48
N GLU A 48 -1.44 15.02 -5.55
CA GLU A 48 -2.24 16.21 -5.45
C GLU A 48 -3.71 15.93 -5.68
N ASP A 49 -4.05 14.86 -6.39
CA ASP A 49 -5.43 14.59 -6.70
C ASP A 49 -6.01 13.55 -5.78
N LYS A 50 -7.23 13.79 -5.37
CA LYS A 50 -7.93 12.85 -4.52
C LYS A 50 -8.25 11.59 -5.31
N PRO A 51 -7.94 10.42 -4.78
CA PRO A 51 -8.29 9.19 -5.47
C PRO A 51 -9.80 9.02 -5.60
N SER A 52 -10.23 8.44 -6.71
CA SER A 52 -11.63 8.10 -6.90
C SER A 52 -11.70 6.58 -6.90
N GLY A 53 -12.66 6.00 -6.22
CA GLY A 53 -12.85 4.57 -6.30
C GLY A 53 -11.78 3.75 -5.59
N PHE A 54 -11.49 4.06 -4.34
CA PHE A 54 -10.58 3.22 -3.56
C PHE A 54 -11.31 1.92 -3.21
N ASN A 55 -10.63 0.79 -3.39
CA ASN A 55 -11.24 -0.50 -3.16
C ASN A 55 -10.28 -1.45 -2.46
N TRP A 56 -10.73 -2.04 -1.37
CA TRP A 56 -9.95 -3.04 -0.66
C TRP A 56 -10.85 -3.90 0.21
N ALA A 57 -10.49 -5.16 0.36
CA ALA A 57 -11.17 -6.08 1.26
C ALA A 57 -10.09 -6.95 1.91
N PRO A 58 -10.29 -7.35 3.16
CA PRO A 58 -9.25 -8.12 3.87
C PRO A 58 -9.10 -9.55 3.40
N GLY A 59 -10.05 -10.08 2.67
CA GLY A 59 -9.98 -11.47 2.25
C GLY A 59 -10.67 -12.40 3.23
N ASP A 60 -10.65 -13.69 2.92
CA ASP A 60 -11.41 -14.66 3.71
C ASP A 60 -10.77 -15.01 5.06
N ASP A 61 -9.52 -14.66 5.27
CA ASP A 61 -8.83 -15.01 6.51
C ASP A 61 -9.01 -13.98 7.61
N PHE A 62 -9.66 -12.88 7.32
CA PHE A 62 -9.84 -11.80 8.28
C PHE A 62 -11.28 -11.30 8.24
N ASN A 63 -11.72 -10.73 9.36
CA ASN A 63 -13.02 -10.09 9.43
C ASN A 63 -12.85 -8.58 9.44
N LEU A 64 -13.64 -7.88 8.65
CA LEU A 64 -13.63 -6.43 8.65
C LEU A 64 -14.49 -5.95 9.81
N VAL A 65 -13.87 -5.30 10.78
CA VAL A 65 -14.58 -4.77 11.94
C VAL A 65 -15.16 -3.40 11.64
N TRP A 66 -14.35 -2.56 10.98
CA TRP A 66 -14.79 -1.20 10.70
C TRP A 66 -13.89 -0.57 9.64
N GLY A 67 -14.48 0.34 8.90
CA GLY A 67 -13.72 1.08 7.90
C GLY A 67 -14.40 1.08 6.55
N PRO A 68 -13.90 1.89 5.64
CA PRO A 68 -12.68 2.66 5.79
C PRO A 68 -12.93 3.99 6.48
N GLN A 69 -11.95 4.42 7.27
CA GLN A 69 -11.94 5.76 7.79
C GLN A 69 -10.99 6.54 6.87
N THR A 70 -11.47 7.62 6.29
CA THR A 70 -10.66 8.36 5.35
C THR A 70 -10.08 9.59 6.03
N GLY A 71 -8.89 9.94 5.60
CA GLY A 71 -8.24 11.14 6.10
C GLY A 71 -7.48 11.81 4.96
N SER A 72 -7.18 13.07 5.14
CA SER A 72 -6.35 13.76 4.16
C SER A 72 -5.52 14.82 4.87
N SER A 73 -4.35 15.07 4.35
CA SER A 73 -3.51 16.14 4.85
C SER A 73 -2.82 16.78 3.64
N THR A 74 -2.60 18.07 3.76
CA THR A 74 -1.95 18.83 2.71
C THR A 74 -0.88 19.69 3.35
N SER A 75 0.31 19.67 2.78
CA SER A 75 1.37 20.55 3.24
C SER A 75 1.86 21.36 2.06
N ILE A 76 2.17 22.62 2.34
CA ILE A 76 2.67 23.54 1.34
C ILE A 76 4.02 24.03 1.82
N SER A 77 5.02 23.95 0.96
CA SER A 77 6.33 24.46 1.30
C SER A 77 6.78 25.43 0.23
N VAL A 78 7.54 26.43 0.66
CA VAL A 78 8.09 27.42 -0.24
C VAL A 78 9.59 27.42 -0.04
N VAL A 79 10.33 27.09 -1.09
CA VAL A 79 11.78 27.04 -1.06
C VAL A 79 12.30 27.86 -2.24
N ASN A 80 13.11 28.85 -1.96
CA ASN A 80 13.69 29.70 -3.00
C ASN A 80 12.61 30.32 -3.90
N GLY A 81 11.52 30.74 -3.29
CA GLY A 81 10.43 31.33 -4.05
C GLY A 81 9.56 30.35 -4.80
N LYS A 82 9.89 29.08 -4.75
CA LYS A 82 9.06 28.08 -5.42
C LYS A 82 8.13 27.43 -4.40
N ARG A 83 6.87 27.34 -4.78
CA ARG A 83 5.85 26.78 -3.93
C ARG A 83 5.56 25.37 -4.37
N SER A 84 5.57 24.44 -3.43
CA SER A 84 5.19 23.07 -3.72
C SER A 84 4.09 22.63 -2.75
N LYS A 85 3.17 21.84 -3.26
CA LYS A 85 2.04 21.35 -2.49
C LYS A 85 2.08 19.84 -2.51
N LYS A 86 1.97 19.23 -1.33
CA LYS A 86 1.90 17.79 -1.21
C LYS A 86 0.62 17.43 -0.48
N SER A 87 -0.15 16.51 -1.04
CA SER A 87 -1.34 16.02 -0.40
C SER A 87 -1.20 14.52 -0.16
N GLN A 88 -1.79 14.06 0.91
CA GLN A 88 -1.73 12.66 1.27
C GLN A 88 -3.12 12.23 1.68
N TYR A 89 -3.57 11.10 1.15
CA TYR A 89 -4.89 10.57 1.45
C TYR A 89 -4.71 9.21 2.12
N THR A 90 -5.44 8.99 3.21
CA THR A 90 -5.31 7.75 3.96
C THR A 90 -6.65 7.05 4.08
N TYR A 91 -6.60 5.73 4.08
CA TYR A 91 -7.77 4.89 4.23
C TYR A 91 -7.42 3.84 5.27
N THR A 92 -8.09 3.87 6.40
CA THR A 92 -7.77 2.97 7.52
C THR A 92 -8.91 1.99 7.76
N TYR A 93 -8.55 0.73 7.90
CA TYR A 93 -9.50 -0.33 8.18
C TYR A 93 -9.09 -1.01 9.47
N ILE A 94 -10.07 -1.45 10.25
CA ILE A 94 -9.83 -2.25 11.43
C ILE A 94 -10.32 -3.65 11.15
N ILE A 95 -9.44 -4.63 11.28
CA ILE A 95 -9.76 -6.01 10.99
C ILE A 95 -9.29 -6.92 12.11
N THR A 96 -9.84 -8.12 12.16
CA THR A 96 -9.40 -9.15 13.11
C THR A 96 -9.12 -10.42 12.34
N PRO A 97 -8.15 -11.22 12.79
CA PRO A 97 -7.91 -12.50 12.13
C PRO A 97 -8.97 -13.53 12.51
N LYS A 98 -9.20 -14.47 11.61
CA LYS A 98 -10.14 -15.57 11.90
C LYS A 98 -9.43 -16.77 12.47
N LYS A 99 -8.15 -16.94 12.19
CA LYS A 99 -7.39 -18.09 12.66
C LYS A 99 -5.91 -17.77 12.68
N THR A 100 -5.14 -18.62 13.31
CA THR A 100 -3.70 -18.44 13.37
C THR A 100 -3.03 -18.92 12.12
N GLY A 101 -1.84 -18.45 11.86
CA GLY A 101 -1.06 -18.85 10.70
C GLY A 101 -0.42 -17.66 10.01
N LYS A 102 0.13 -17.93 8.85
CA LYS A 102 0.73 -16.89 8.03
C LYS A 102 -0.21 -16.60 6.88
N PHE A 103 -0.55 -15.33 6.74
CA PHE A 103 -1.50 -14.91 5.72
C PHE A 103 -0.97 -13.70 4.98
N GLU A 104 -1.61 -13.37 3.90
CA GLU A 104 -1.26 -12.23 3.11
C GLU A 104 -2.48 -11.36 2.91
N LEU A 105 -2.36 -10.07 3.21
CA LEU A 105 -3.45 -9.14 2.94
C LEU A 105 -3.44 -8.82 1.45
N PRO A 106 -4.60 -8.79 0.82
CA PRO A 106 -4.66 -8.51 -0.62
C PRO A 106 -4.23 -7.09 -0.93
N ALA A 107 -3.89 -6.84 -2.16
CA ALA A 107 -3.55 -5.51 -2.62
C ALA A 107 -4.81 -4.65 -2.72
N ALA A 108 -4.66 -3.37 -2.43
CA ALA A 108 -5.73 -2.42 -2.62
C ALA A 108 -5.58 -1.77 -3.99
N SER A 109 -6.64 -1.19 -4.48
CA SER A 109 -6.58 -0.47 -5.75
C SER A 109 -7.35 0.84 -5.65
N ALA A 110 -6.93 1.80 -6.42
CA ALA A 110 -7.59 3.10 -6.48
C ALA A 110 -7.37 3.71 -7.86
N LYS A 111 -8.20 4.68 -8.19
CA LYS A 111 -8.04 5.40 -9.46
C LYS A 111 -7.66 6.83 -9.18
N ILE A 112 -6.67 7.31 -9.89
CA ILE A 112 -6.28 8.71 -9.85
C ILE A 112 -6.21 9.19 -11.29
N ARG A 113 -7.04 10.15 -11.65
CA ARG A 113 -7.13 10.69 -13.02
C ARG A 113 -7.32 9.59 -14.05
N GLY A 114 -8.14 8.60 -13.72
CA GLY A 114 -8.41 7.51 -14.65
C GLY A 114 -7.35 6.42 -14.67
N ASN A 115 -6.27 6.59 -13.93
CA ASN A 115 -5.21 5.57 -13.85
C ASN A 115 -5.40 4.73 -12.60
N VAL A 116 -5.25 3.43 -12.75
CA VAL A 116 -5.40 2.52 -11.61
C VAL A 116 -4.04 2.31 -10.97
N ILE A 117 -3.97 2.53 -9.66
CA ILE A 117 -2.76 2.22 -8.89
C ILE A 117 -3.12 1.17 -7.86
N SER A 118 -2.14 0.45 -7.37
CA SER A 118 -2.40 -0.60 -6.40
C SER A 118 -1.28 -0.69 -5.38
N SER A 119 -1.57 -1.36 -4.27
CA SER A 119 -0.57 -1.60 -3.24
C SER A 119 0.00 -3.00 -3.44
N SER A 120 1.08 -3.29 -2.73
CA SER A 120 1.64 -4.64 -2.71
C SER A 120 0.93 -5.44 -1.64
N PRO A 121 0.81 -6.74 -1.79
CA PRO A 121 0.29 -7.58 -0.72
C PRO A 121 1.21 -7.49 0.51
N VAL A 122 0.65 -7.66 1.70
CA VAL A 122 1.40 -7.55 2.93
C VAL A 122 1.28 -8.87 3.71
N ALA A 123 2.42 -9.42 4.11
CA ALA A 123 2.41 -10.66 4.88
C ALA A 123 2.13 -10.35 6.35
N ILE A 124 1.27 -11.14 6.95
CA ILE A 124 0.93 -10.99 8.37
C ILE A 124 0.95 -12.36 9.01
N GLU A 125 1.60 -12.44 10.16
CA GLU A 125 1.63 -13.67 10.94
C GLU A 125 0.69 -13.52 12.13
N VAL A 126 -0.21 -14.46 12.31
CA VAL A 126 -1.17 -14.46 13.41
C VAL A 126 -0.77 -15.53 14.41
N LEU A 127 -0.48 -15.09 15.62
CA LEU A 127 -0.04 -16.00 16.69
C LEU A 127 -1.19 -16.30 17.64
N ALA A 128 -1.16 -17.50 18.18
CA ALA A 128 -2.27 -17.99 18.99
C ALA A 128 -2.50 -17.23 20.27
N ASN A 129 -1.46 -16.71 20.87
CA ASN A 129 -1.59 -16.06 22.16
C ASN A 129 -1.24 -14.60 22.16
N GLY A 130 -1.84 -13.86 21.27
CA GLY A 130 -1.60 -12.45 21.33
C GLY A 130 -0.17 -12.12 21.07
N GLY A 131 0.25 -12.36 19.94
CA GLY A 131 1.59 -12.17 19.66
C GLY A 131 2.24 -10.93 19.96
N SER A 132 1.52 -10.09 20.28
CA SER A 132 2.03 -8.82 20.56
C SER A 132 3.04 -8.92 21.49
N SER A 133 3.03 -9.75 22.09
CA SER A 133 3.98 -9.79 22.92
C SER A 133 5.14 -9.27 22.50
N SER A 134 5.24 -9.33 21.51
CA SER A 134 6.22 -8.62 21.07
C SER A 134 6.74 -7.89 22.06
N SER A 135 6.04 -7.56 22.63
CA SER A 135 6.47 -6.82 23.53
C SER A 135 7.44 -7.45 24.15
N SER A 136 7.43 -8.31 24.12
CA SER A 136 8.41 -8.87 24.82
C SER A 136 9.52 -8.46 24.90
#